data_4a0ac456e22cc8c22cf42bac96117923
#
_entry.id   4a0ac456e22cc8c22cf42bac96117923
#
_cell.length_a   1.000
_cell.length_b   1.000
_cell.length_c   1.000
_cell.angle_alpha   90.00
_cell.angle_beta   90.00
_cell.angle_gamma   90.00
#
_symmetry.space_group_name_H-M   'P 1'
#
loop_
_entity.id
_entity.type
_entity.pdbx_description
1 polymer ?
#
loop_
_entity_poly.entity_id
_entity_poly.type
_entity_poly.pdbx_seq_one_letter_code
_entity_poly.pdbx_strand_id
1 'polypeptide(L)'
;LLYRFALADLPVHRLSRQHGIFHVGFNFIAGKVTMNLRSLLLLLVVSTVVGCKAPPPKITDDTIVTSQVNGVTLTHRHIVVPPKEFNPVNDEYRAMYPGSILSKPDFSGKVLGELKTGETYMVLGFVEQSWLAISTTDNPQLLGYVPQRAMVVSERYEQALKSDRPRPKRAAKKSTCVAVDDSSKACQKADSGTWIID
;
A
#
# COMPACT_ATOMS: atom_id res chain seq x y z
N LEU A 1 8.71 -46.90 -19.06
CA LEU A 1 9.56 -46.68 -17.88
C LEU A 1 8.73 -45.96 -16.85
N LEU A 2 8.19 -46.78 -15.91
CA LEU A 2 7.32 -46.36 -14.80
C LEU A 2 8.20 -45.88 -13.64
N TYR A 3 8.08 -44.61 -13.24
CA TYR A 3 8.58 -44.12 -11.94
C TYR A 3 7.40 -44.04 -10.95
N ARG A 4 7.39 -45.00 -10.04
CA ARG A 4 6.60 -44.95 -8.81
C ARG A 4 7.29 -43.96 -7.84
N PHE A 5 6.62 -42.86 -7.48
CA PHE A 5 7.00 -42.08 -6.31
C PHE A 5 6.21 -42.57 -5.09
N ALA A 6 6.98 -43.01 -4.11
CA ALA A 6 6.50 -43.43 -2.81
C ALA A 6 6.01 -42.23 -2.01
N LEU A 7 4.78 -42.31 -1.49
CA LEU A 7 4.27 -41.42 -0.46
C LEU A 7 5.02 -41.74 0.84
N ALA A 8 5.82 -40.77 1.32
CA ALA A 8 6.38 -40.80 2.66
C ALA A 8 5.38 -40.16 3.63
N ASP A 9 4.88 -40.98 4.55
CA ASP A 9 4.10 -40.59 5.71
C ASP A 9 4.87 -39.59 6.57
N LEU A 10 4.34 -38.38 6.74
CA LEU A 10 4.79 -37.41 7.73
C LEU A 10 3.92 -37.55 8.99
N PRO A 11 4.51 -37.74 10.17
CA PRO A 11 3.75 -37.84 11.40
C PRO A 11 3.14 -36.49 11.78
N VAL A 12 1.85 -36.47 11.94
CA VAL A 12 1.06 -35.39 12.50
C VAL A 12 1.44 -35.20 13.96
N HIS A 13 2.32 -34.23 14.26
CA HIS A 13 2.55 -33.78 15.61
C HIS A 13 1.30 -33.06 16.13
N ARG A 14 0.50 -33.79 16.87
CA ARG A 14 -0.61 -33.28 17.67
C ARG A 14 -0.04 -32.46 18.81
N LEU A 15 0.04 -31.13 18.66
CA LEU A 15 0.32 -30.18 19.75
C LEU A 15 -0.83 -30.25 20.77
N SER A 16 -0.63 -31.05 21.78
CA SER A 16 -1.45 -31.08 23.00
C SER A 16 -1.28 -29.72 23.72
N ARG A 17 -2.35 -28.95 23.72
CA ARG A 17 -2.48 -27.71 24.48
C ARG A 17 -2.65 -28.08 25.96
N GLN A 18 -1.54 -28.23 26.67
CA GLN A 18 -1.57 -28.36 28.12
C GLN A 18 -1.85 -26.98 28.73
N HIS A 19 -3.11 -26.75 29.10
CA HIS A 19 -3.46 -25.75 30.09
C HIS A 19 -2.98 -26.27 31.46
N GLY A 20 -1.76 -25.93 31.80
CA GLY A 20 -1.25 -26.11 33.15
C GLY A 20 -1.89 -25.08 34.04
N ILE A 21 -3.02 -25.47 34.66
CA ILE A 21 -3.53 -24.75 35.81
C ILE A 21 -2.58 -25.11 36.97
N PHE A 22 -1.65 -24.18 37.26
CA PHE A 22 -0.85 -24.26 38.49
C PHE A 22 -1.79 -24.01 39.69
N HIS A 23 -2.41 -25.08 40.16
CA HIS A 23 -2.91 -25.12 41.53
C HIS A 23 -1.74 -25.17 42.48
N VAL A 24 -1.31 -24.00 42.94
CA VAL A 24 -0.45 -23.89 44.13
C VAL A 24 -1.32 -24.28 45.30
N GLY A 25 -1.31 -25.58 45.66
CA GLY A 25 -1.90 -26.10 46.87
C GLY A 25 -1.18 -25.47 48.06
N PHE A 26 -1.79 -24.46 48.66
CA PHE A 26 -1.37 -23.93 49.93
C PHE A 26 -1.79 -24.95 51.01
N ASN A 27 -0.91 -25.89 51.29
CA ASN A 27 -1.06 -26.74 52.50
C ASN A 27 -0.85 -25.83 53.73
N PHE A 28 -1.94 -25.42 54.35
CA PHE A 28 -1.94 -24.75 55.62
C PHE A 28 -1.59 -25.79 56.72
N ILE A 29 -0.32 -26.02 56.96
CA ILE A 29 0.15 -26.69 58.14
C ILE A 29 0.03 -25.68 59.29
N ALA A 30 -0.96 -25.88 60.15
CA ALA A 30 -1.14 -25.10 61.37
C ALA A 30 -0.03 -25.45 62.40
N GLY A 31 1.22 -25.06 62.08
CA GLY A 31 2.30 -25.01 63.02
C GLY A 31 2.36 -23.63 63.65
N LYS A 32 2.52 -23.52 64.95
CA LYS A 32 2.79 -22.25 65.66
C LYS A 32 4.09 -21.64 65.09
N VAL A 33 3.92 -20.79 64.05
CA VAL A 33 5.05 -20.04 63.50
C VAL A 33 5.32 -18.87 64.44
N THR A 34 6.30 -19.02 65.33
CA THR A 34 6.91 -17.88 65.98
C THR A 34 7.66 -17.08 64.93
N MET A 35 6.96 -16.17 64.26
CA MET A 35 7.51 -15.27 63.27
C MET A 35 8.50 -14.31 63.97
N ASN A 36 9.78 -14.55 63.81
CA ASN A 36 10.81 -13.59 64.18
C ASN A 36 10.60 -12.28 63.43
N LEU A 37 10.69 -11.14 64.11
CA LEU A 37 10.50 -9.80 63.56
C LEU A 37 11.34 -9.58 62.29
N ARG A 38 12.50 -10.29 62.15
CA ARG A 38 13.36 -10.28 60.95
C ARG A 38 12.68 -10.92 59.71
N SER A 39 11.90 -12.00 59.90
CA SER A 39 11.16 -12.68 58.83
C SER A 39 9.98 -11.84 58.33
N LEU A 40 9.35 -11.09 59.23
CA LEU A 40 8.28 -10.16 58.85
C LEU A 40 8.80 -8.98 58.03
N LEU A 41 9.99 -8.46 58.38
CA LEU A 41 10.67 -7.40 57.67
C LEU A 41 11.10 -7.84 56.24
N LEU A 42 11.60 -9.08 56.08
CA LEU A 42 11.93 -9.65 54.78
C LEU A 42 10.71 -9.84 53.87
N LEU A 43 9.60 -10.30 54.44
CA LEU A 43 8.32 -10.43 53.69
C LEU A 43 7.78 -9.07 53.21
N LEU A 44 7.94 -8.02 54.02
CA LEU A 44 7.48 -6.67 53.69
C LEU A 44 8.33 -6.05 52.58
N VAL A 45 9.62 -6.36 52.50
CA VAL A 45 10.51 -5.88 51.43
C VAL A 45 10.22 -6.54 50.06
N VAL A 46 9.81 -7.83 50.07
CA VAL A 46 9.47 -8.56 48.85
C VAL A 46 8.17 -8.08 48.21
N SER A 47 7.23 -7.55 48.99
CA SER A 47 5.93 -7.07 48.49
C SER A 47 6.00 -5.70 47.79
N THR A 48 7.10 -4.95 47.89
CA THR A 48 7.22 -3.61 47.28
C THR A 48 7.68 -3.63 45.77
N VAL A 49 8.05 -4.78 45.21
CA VAL A 49 8.43 -4.94 43.80
C VAL A 49 7.24 -5.26 42.87
N VAL A 50 6.01 -4.89 43.23
CA VAL A 50 4.88 -4.90 42.30
C VAL A 50 5.13 -3.75 41.33
N GLY A 51 5.96 -4.01 40.28
CA GLY A 51 6.29 -3.03 39.26
C GLY A 51 5.03 -2.45 38.66
N CYS A 52 4.91 -1.12 38.67
CA CYS A 52 3.91 -0.40 37.92
C CYS A 52 4.04 -0.84 36.45
N LYS A 53 3.07 -1.63 35.97
CA LYS A 53 2.98 -1.96 34.56
C LYS A 53 2.72 -0.64 33.82
N ALA A 54 3.72 -0.16 33.07
CA ALA A 54 3.57 1.04 32.27
C ALA A 54 2.31 0.91 31.39
N PRO A 55 1.47 1.94 31.27
CA PRO A 55 0.33 1.88 30.37
C PRO A 55 0.81 1.55 28.96
N PRO A 56 0.06 0.75 28.16
CA PRO A 56 0.47 0.40 26.81
C PRO A 56 0.64 1.68 25.99
N PRO A 57 1.65 1.74 25.12
CA PRO A 57 1.89 2.90 24.26
C PRO A 57 0.62 3.19 23.43
N LYS A 58 0.21 4.44 23.39
CA LYS A 58 -0.91 4.88 22.57
C LYS A 58 -0.53 4.71 21.10
N ILE A 59 -1.31 3.95 20.35
CA ILE A 59 -1.17 3.82 18.90
C ILE A 59 -1.65 5.14 18.29
N THR A 60 -0.78 5.81 17.54
CA THR A 60 -1.06 7.03 16.78
C THR A 60 -1.08 6.72 15.28
N ASP A 61 -1.58 7.63 14.45
CA ASP A 61 -1.61 7.49 12.99
C ASP A 61 -0.21 7.22 12.40
N ASP A 62 0.84 7.73 13.02
CA ASP A 62 2.24 7.55 12.59
C ASP A 62 2.94 6.32 13.17
N THR A 63 2.27 5.57 14.04
CA THR A 63 2.84 4.33 14.60
C THR A 63 3.11 3.35 13.46
N ILE A 64 4.36 2.83 13.40
CA ILE A 64 4.73 1.82 12.41
C ILE A 64 4.15 0.46 12.82
N VAL A 65 3.42 -0.15 11.90
CA VAL A 65 2.81 -1.46 12.05
C VAL A 65 3.16 -2.35 10.87
N THR A 66 3.00 -3.65 11.05
CA THR A 66 3.20 -4.65 9.99
C THR A 66 1.90 -5.40 9.75
N SER A 67 1.58 -5.63 8.48
CA SER A 67 0.43 -6.42 8.05
C SER A 67 0.88 -7.50 7.07
N GLN A 68 0.20 -8.63 7.06
CA GLN A 68 0.43 -9.68 6.08
C GLN A 68 -0.73 -9.73 5.08
N VAL A 69 -0.39 -9.65 3.80
CA VAL A 69 -1.34 -9.72 2.69
C VAL A 69 -0.80 -10.70 1.65
N ASN A 70 -1.55 -11.74 1.33
CA ASN A 70 -1.15 -12.80 0.39
C ASN A 70 0.26 -13.39 0.68
N GLY A 71 0.63 -13.52 1.96
CA GLY A 71 1.94 -14.05 2.37
C GLY A 71 3.09 -13.04 2.32
N VAL A 72 2.85 -11.80 1.88
CA VAL A 72 3.83 -10.71 1.89
C VAL A 72 3.65 -9.86 3.14
N THR A 73 4.75 -9.56 3.81
CA THR A 73 4.76 -8.66 4.98
C THR A 73 4.95 -7.22 4.52
N LEU A 74 3.98 -6.37 4.80
CA LEU A 74 4.01 -4.95 4.51
C LEU A 74 4.20 -4.15 5.80
N THR A 75 5.25 -3.33 5.85
CA THR A 75 5.47 -2.38 6.94
C THR A 75 4.90 -1.03 6.54
N HIS A 76 4.06 -0.44 7.36
CA HIS A 76 3.38 0.82 7.04
C HIS A 76 3.05 1.63 8.30
N ARG A 77 2.67 2.91 8.13
CA ARG A 77 2.07 3.69 9.22
C ARG A 77 0.66 3.19 9.51
N HIS A 78 0.22 3.29 10.75
CA HIS A 78 -1.10 2.84 11.19
C HIS A 78 -2.26 3.48 10.39
N ILE A 79 -2.08 4.72 9.91
CA ILE A 79 -3.06 5.42 9.08
C ILE A 79 -3.26 4.77 7.70
N VAL A 80 -2.27 4.02 7.20
CA VAL A 80 -2.33 3.31 5.91
C VAL A 80 -3.07 2.00 6.11
N VAL A 81 -4.17 1.81 5.39
CA VAL A 81 -4.97 0.59 5.46
C VAL A 81 -4.34 -0.46 4.52
N PRO A 82 -4.01 -1.66 5.02
CA PRO A 82 -3.47 -2.72 4.16
C PRO A 82 -4.49 -3.12 3.08
N PRO A 83 -4.03 -3.46 1.86
CA PRO A 83 -4.91 -3.83 0.76
C PRO A 83 -5.48 -5.24 0.99
N LYS A 84 -6.54 -5.59 0.27
CA LYS A 84 -7.12 -6.94 0.31
C LYS A 84 -6.33 -7.91 -0.57
N GLU A 85 -5.84 -7.40 -1.71
CA GLU A 85 -5.05 -8.15 -2.67
C GLU A 85 -3.73 -7.43 -2.91
N PHE A 86 -2.64 -8.18 -2.98
CA PHE A 86 -1.32 -7.63 -3.21
C PHE A 86 -0.52 -8.55 -4.14
N ASN A 87 -0.11 -7.99 -5.29
CA ASN A 87 0.75 -8.64 -6.25
C ASN A 87 2.10 -7.93 -6.27
N PRO A 88 3.16 -8.50 -5.68
CA PRO A 88 4.46 -7.84 -5.55
C PRO A 88 5.11 -7.61 -6.93
N VAL A 89 5.71 -6.44 -7.11
CA VAL A 89 6.44 -6.05 -8.32
C VAL A 89 7.86 -5.62 -7.97
N ASN A 90 8.01 -4.73 -6.98
CA ASN A 90 9.29 -4.17 -6.51
C ASN A 90 10.11 -3.55 -7.66
N ASP A 91 9.50 -2.64 -8.39
CA ASP A 91 10.09 -1.99 -9.54
C ASP A 91 10.02 -0.47 -9.43
N GLU A 92 10.91 0.23 -10.15
CA GLU A 92 11.02 1.68 -10.12
C GLU A 92 10.06 2.33 -11.11
N TYR A 93 9.22 3.21 -10.61
CA TYR A 93 8.24 3.96 -11.39
C TYR A 93 8.45 5.46 -11.22
N ARG A 94 8.10 6.20 -12.26
CA ARG A 94 8.13 7.67 -12.25
C ARG A 94 6.73 8.24 -12.45
N ALA A 95 6.42 9.29 -11.68
CA ALA A 95 5.12 9.95 -11.75
C ALA A 95 4.96 10.72 -13.06
N MET A 96 3.90 10.42 -13.82
CA MET A 96 3.54 11.12 -15.07
C MET A 96 2.74 12.39 -14.77
N TYR A 97 1.87 12.32 -13.78
CA TYR A 97 0.94 13.40 -13.43
C TYR A 97 0.99 13.67 -11.93
N PRO A 98 0.70 14.91 -11.51
CA PRO A 98 0.51 15.21 -10.10
C PRO A 98 -0.73 14.48 -9.59
N GLY A 99 -0.72 14.09 -8.33
CA GLY A 99 -1.83 13.37 -7.72
C GLY A 99 -1.69 13.29 -6.22
N SER A 100 -2.66 12.68 -5.58
CA SER A 100 -2.64 12.45 -4.14
C SER A 100 -2.22 11.02 -3.83
N ILE A 101 -1.36 10.87 -2.84
CA ILE A 101 -1.02 9.60 -2.23
C ILE A 101 -2.08 9.33 -1.16
N LEU A 102 -2.81 8.23 -1.26
CA LEU A 102 -3.96 7.93 -0.43
C LEU A 102 -3.67 6.85 0.60
N SER A 103 -4.39 6.86 1.72
CA SER A 103 -4.24 5.90 2.82
C SER A 103 -4.82 4.51 2.49
N LYS A 104 -5.64 4.38 1.47
CA LYS A 104 -6.25 3.13 1.01
C LYS A 104 -6.39 3.15 -0.51
N PRO A 105 -6.48 1.98 -1.19
CA PRO A 105 -6.54 1.88 -2.64
C PRO A 105 -7.94 2.21 -3.19
N ASP A 106 -8.49 3.36 -2.80
CA ASP A 106 -9.71 3.94 -3.34
C ASP A 106 -9.71 5.47 -3.14
N PHE A 107 -10.55 6.18 -3.90
CA PHE A 107 -10.63 7.64 -3.88
C PHE A 107 -11.23 8.24 -2.60
N SER A 108 -11.74 7.43 -1.67
CA SER A 108 -12.21 7.87 -0.36
C SER A 108 -11.14 7.81 0.73
N GLY A 109 -9.90 7.40 0.37
CA GLY A 109 -8.75 7.40 1.27
C GLY A 109 -8.37 8.80 1.72
N LYS A 110 -7.82 8.91 2.94
CA LYS A 110 -7.21 10.16 3.40
C LYS A 110 -5.98 10.48 2.56
N VAL A 111 -5.76 11.74 2.24
CA VAL A 111 -4.55 12.20 1.56
C VAL A 111 -3.38 12.18 2.56
N LEU A 112 -2.33 11.46 2.22
CA LEU A 112 -1.11 11.31 3.03
C LEU A 112 0.03 12.17 2.51
N GLY A 113 -0.03 12.55 1.25
CA GLY A 113 0.98 13.34 0.56
C GLY A 113 0.61 13.60 -0.89
N GLU A 114 1.51 14.25 -1.61
CA GLU A 114 1.36 14.57 -3.01
C GLU A 114 2.36 13.81 -3.86
N LEU A 115 1.88 13.28 -4.97
CA LEU A 115 2.69 12.67 -6.02
C LEU A 115 3.20 13.79 -6.92
N LYS A 116 4.52 13.96 -7.01
CA LYS A 116 5.13 15.02 -7.83
C LYS A 116 5.56 14.48 -9.18
N THR A 117 5.12 15.15 -10.24
CA THR A 117 5.49 14.78 -11.62
C THR A 117 7.01 14.70 -11.82
N GLY A 118 7.46 13.63 -12.42
CA GLY A 118 8.88 13.39 -12.69
C GLY A 118 9.66 12.79 -11.52
N GLU A 119 9.11 12.76 -10.32
CA GLU A 119 9.72 12.10 -9.17
C GLU A 119 9.63 10.58 -9.30
N THR A 120 10.64 9.90 -8.77
CA THR A 120 10.77 8.44 -8.79
C THR A 120 10.32 7.84 -7.46
N TYR A 121 9.56 6.75 -7.54
CA TYR A 121 9.06 5.98 -6.40
C TYR A 121 9.29 4.49 -6.64
N MET A 122 9.45 3.73 -5.59
CA MET A 122 9.44 2.28 -5.66
C MET A 122 7.99 1.79 -5.59
N VAL A 123 7.54 1.06 -6.59
CA VAL A 123 6.25 0.37 -6.58
C VAL A 123 6.46 -0.99 -5.96
N LEU A 124 5.92 -1.17 -4.74
CA LEU A 124 5.99 -2.45 -4.02
C LEU A 124 5.14 -3.52 -4.70
N GLY A 125 3.98 -3.12 -5.22
CA GLY A 125 3.08 -4.06 -5.92
C GLY A 125 1.82 -3.40 -6.45
N PHE A 126 1.09 -4.21 -7.25
CA PHE A 126 -0.26 -3.88 -7.70
C PHE A 126 -1.29 -4.30 -6.64
N VAL A 127 -2.29 -3.46 -6.44
CA VAL A 127 -3.37 -3.67 -5.49
C VAL A 127 -4.72 -3.32 -6.10
N GLU A 128 -5.78 -4.01 -5.69
CA GLU A 128 -7.18 -3.65 -6.02
C GLU A 128 -7.37 -3.25 -7.51
N GLN A 129 -6.97 -4.10 -8.45
CA GLN A 129 -7.14 -4.00 -9.91
C GLN A 129 -6.49 -2.80 -10.63
N SER A 130 -6.35 -1.62 -10.02
CA SER A 130 -5.88 -0.41 -10.73
C SER A 130 -5.05 0.54 -9.85
N TRP A 131 -4.58 0.08 -8.70
CA TRP A 131 -3.80 0.87 -7.77
C TRP A 131 -2.39 0.33 -7.62
N LEU A 132 -1.47 1.23 -7.28
CA LEU A 132 -0.09 0.92 -6.94
C LEU A 132 0.15 1.21 -5.48
N ALA A 133 0.73 0.25 -4.77
CA ALA A 133 1.30 0.45 -3.45
C ALA A 133 2.71 0.98 -3.61
N ILE A 134 2.98 2.21 -3.14
CA ILE A 134 4.25 2.88 -3.34
C ILE A 134 5.03 3.08 -2.04
N SER A 135 6.34 3.12 -2.18
CA SER A 135 7.30 3.53 -1.15
C SER A 135 8.27 4.56 -1.72
N THR A 136 9.07 5.15 -0.85
CA THR A 136 10.23 5.94 -1.30
C THR A 136 11.37 5.01 -1.70
N THR A 137 12.26 5.50 -2.56
CA THR A 137 13.44 4.72 -3.02
C THR A 137 14.34 4.30 -1.86
N ASP A 138 14.44 5.14 -0.82
CA ASP A 138 15.34 4.91 0.32
C ASP A 138 14.75 4.04 1.44
N ASN A 139 13.41 3.86 1.44
CA ASN A 139 12.72 3.17 2.52
C ASN A 139 11.61 2.27 1.94
N PRO A 140 11.70 0.93 2.12
CA PRO A 140 10.71 -0.02 1.59
C PRO A 140 9.37 0.01 2.34
N GLN A 141 9.18 0.97 3.24
CA GLN A 141 7.91 1.14 3.95
C GLN A 141 6.81 1.62 3.01
N LEU A 142 5.65 0.98 3.06
CA LEU A 142 4.47 1.40 2.30
C LEU A 142 4.07 2.83 2.71
N LEU A 143 4.21 3.75 1.78
CA LEU A 143 3.86 5.16 1.93
C LEU A 143 2.35 5.39 1.78
N GLY A 144 1.75 4.71 0.81
CA GLY A 144 0.33 4.80 0.48
C GLY A 144 0.05 4.25 -0.92
N TYR A 145 -1.08 4.66 -1.47
CA TYR A 145 -1.59 4.17 -2.75
C TYR A 145 -1.81 5.30 -3.75
N VAL A 146 -1.51 5.01 -5.01
CA VAL A 146 -1.75 5.93 -6.13
C VAL A 146 -2.43 5.18 -7.27
N PRO A 147 -3.26 5.84 -8.11
CA PRO A 147 -3.83 5.21 -9.29
C PRO A 147 -2.72 4.79 -10.28
N GLN A 148 -2.80 3.61 -10.83
CA GLN A 148 -1.83 3.08 -11.79
C GLN A 148 -1.57 4.03 -12.97
N ARG A 149 -2.60 4.71 -13.47
CA ARG A 149 -2.49 5.68 -14.57
C ARG A 149 -1.62 6.91 -14.27
N ALA A 150 -1.35 7.19 -13.00
CA ALA A 150 -0.54 8.34 -12.59
C ALA A 150 0.97 8.09 -12.73
N MET A 151 1.38 6.85 -12.93
CA MET A 151 2.79 6.45 -12.95
C MET A 151 3.11 5.55 -14.14
N VAL A 152 4.37 5.51 -14.51
CA VAL A 152 4.92 4.64 -15.55
C VAL A 152 6.26 4.09 -15.08
N VAL A 153 6.62 2.90 -15.54
CA VAL A 153 7.96 2.32 -15.31
C VAL A 153 9.04 3.32 -15.72
N SER A 154 10.03 3.56 -14.87
CA SER A 154 11.05 4.60 -15.06
C SER A 154 11.73 4.52 -16.42
N GLU A 155 12.01 3.32 -16.93
CA GLU A 155 12.61 3.10 -18.25
C GLU A 155 11.75 3.62 -19.40
N ARG A 156 10.42 3.64 -19.27
CA ARG A 156 9.49 4.09 -20.31
C ARG A 156 9.05 5.54 -20.16
N TYR A 157 9.52 6.25 -19.15
CA TYR A 157 9.05 7.59 -18.82
C TYR A 157 9.20 8.57 -20.01
N GLU A 158 10.38 8.62 -20.62
CA GLU A 158 10.64 9.52 -21.76
C GLU A 158 9.77 9.18 -22.99
N GLN A 159 9.52 7.91 -23.22
CA GLN A 159 8.63 7.46 -24.29
C GLN A 159 7.18 7.84 -24.01
N ALA A 160 6.73 7.66 -22.78
CA ALA A 160 5.40 8.02 -22.33
C ALA A 160 5.16 9.53 -22.46
N LEU A 161 6.12 10.37 -22.07
CA LEU A 161 6.06 11.83 -22.25
C LEU A 161 5.91 12.23 -23.72
N LYS A 162 6.62 11.57 -24.64
CA LYS A 162 6.51 11.85 -26.06
C LYS A 162 5.14 11.47 -26.63
N SER A 163 4.57 10.36 -26.16
CA SER A 163 3.24 9.89 -26.61
C SER A 163 2.09 10.73 -26.05
N ASP A 164 2.29 11.31 -24.86
CA ASP A 164 1.29 12.13 -24.17
C ASP A 164 1.24 13.58 -24.65
N ARG A 165 2.21 14.00 -25.47
CA ARG A 165 2.20 15.35 -26.05
C ARG A 165 0.92 15.55 -26.88
N PRO A 166 0.21 16.69 -26.69
CA PRO A 166 -0.94 17.02 -27.50
C PRO A 166 -0.52 16.98 -28.99
N ARG A 167 -1.19 16.15 -29.77
CA ARG A 167 -0.96 16.15 -31.22
C ARG A 167 -1.25 17.56 -31.73
N PRO A 168 -0.35 18.17 -32.53
CA PRO A 168 -0.62 19.46 -33.13
C PRO A 168 -1.95 19.32 -33.87
N LYS A 169 -2.92 20.18 -33.56
CA LYS A 169 -4.19 20.25 -34.30
C LYS A 169 -3.77 20.35 -35.77
N ARG A 170 -4.17 19.39 -36.58
CA ARG A 170 -3.98 19.50 -38.06
C ARG A 170 -4.51 20.88 -38.38
N ALA A 171 -3.62 21.73 -38.98
CA ALA A 171 -4.01 23.03 -39.46
C ALA A 171 -5.30 22.83 -40.27
N ALA A 172 -6.37 23.50 -39.88
CA ALA A 172 -7.61 23.40 -40.62
C ALA A 172 -7.27 23.60 -42.07
N LYS A 173 -7.54 22.59 -42.92
CA LYS A 173 -7.34 22.74 -44.35
C LYS A 173 -8.06 23.99 -44.76
N LYS A 174 -7.32 24.98 -45.30
CA LYS A 174 -7.91 26.21 -45.79
C LYS A 174 -9.03 25.81 -46.75
N SER A 175 -10.26 26.24 -46.48
CA SER A 175 -11.35 26.07 -47.44
C SER A 175 -10.97 26.77 -48.75
N THR A 176 -10.96 26.04 -49.85
CA THR A 176 -10.71 26.61 -51.15
C THR A 176 -12.02 27.18 -51.64
N CYS A 177 -12.09 28.51 -51.82
CA CYS A 177 -13.25 29.16 -52.32
C CYS A 177 -12.98 29.67 -53.77
N VAL A 178 -13.95 29.52 -54.66
CA VAL A 178 -13.90 29.98 -56.04
C VAL A 178 -15.07 30.95 -56.26
N ALA A 179 -14.84 32.07 -56.93
CA ALA A 179 -15.91 32.95 -57.32
C ALA A 179 -16.74 32.27 -58.43
N VAL A 180 -18.04 32.23 -58.27
CA VAL A 180 -19.00 31.65 -59.25
C VAL A 180 -19.57 32.77 -60.13
N ASP A 181 -19.88 33.90 -59.52
CA ASP A 181 -20.33 35.13 -60.18
C ASP A 181 -19.91 36.36 -59.39
N ASP A 182 -20.29 37.57 -59.81
CA ASP A 182 -19.90 38.83 -59.17
C ASP A 182 -20.38 38.99 -57.73
N SER A 183 -21.34 38.16 -57.29
CA SER A 183 -21.94 38.23 -55.95
C SER A 183 -21.91 36.92 -55.12
N SER A 184 -21.49 35.81 -55.76
CA SER A 184 -21.50 34.49 -55.04
C SER A 184 -20.14 33.78 -55.09
N LYS A 185 -19.82 33.04 -54.02
CA LYS A 185 -18.63 32.22 -53.84
C LYS A 185 -18.98 30.79 -53.50
N ALA A 186 -18.38 29.82 -54.19
CA ALA A 186 -18.46 28.42 -53.79
C ALA A 186 -17.24 28.06 -52.96
N CYS A 187 -17.42 27.61 -51.74
CA CYS A 187 -16.37 27.17 -50.83
C CYS A 187 -16.44 25.67 -50.61
N GLN A 188 -15.29 25.00 -50.78
CA GLN A 188 -15.15 23.57 -50.52
C GLN A 188 -14.99 23.33 -48.99
N LYS A 189 -15.88 22.57 -48.39
CA LYS A 189 -15.77 22.18 -46.98
C LYS A 189 -14.63 21.16 -46.83
N ALA A 190 -13.67 21.48 -45.95
CA ALA A 190 -12.40 20.76 -45.82
C ALA A 190 -12.57 19.30 -45.35
N ASP A 191 -13.65 18.96 -44.68
CA ASP A 191 -13.90 17.65 -44.09
C ASP A 191 -14.73 16.71 -44.97
N SER A 192 -15.63 17.22 -45.78
CA SER A 192 -16.55 16.41 -46.61
C SER A 192 -16.30 16.53 -48.12
N GLY A 193 -15.46 17.46 -48.56
CA GLY A 193 -15.24 17.74 -49.98
C GLY A 193 -16.43 18.37 -50.69
N THR A 194 -17.51 18.68 -49.97
CA THR A 194 -18.75 19.27 -50.53
C THR A 194 -18.56 20.76 -50.77
N TRP A 195 -19.05 21.25 -51.88
CA TRP A 195 -19.08 22.67 -52.24
C TRP A 195 -20.36 23.32 -51.71
N ILE A 196 -20.21 24.41 -51.02
CA ILE A 196 -21.34 25.24 -50.53
C ILE A 196 -21.24 26.58 -51.26
N ILE A 197 -22.34 27.05 -51.80
CA ILE A 197 -22.46 28.36 -52.46
C ILE A 197 -23.05 29.31 -51.41
N ASP A 198 -22.36 30.42 -51.14
CA ASP A 198 -22.76 31.52 -50.26
C ASP A 198 -23.11 32.74 -51.09
#